data_028ee8116c22bc377ce618eea9e6c8cb
#
_entry.id   028ee8116c22bc377ce618eea9e6c8cb
#
_cell.length_a   1.000
_cell.length_b   1.000
_cell.length_c   1.000
_cell.angle_alpha   90.00
_cell.angle_beta   90.00
_cell.angle_gamma   90.00
#
_symmetry.space_group_name_H-M   'P 1'
#
loop_
_entity.id
_entity.type
_entity.pdbx_description
1 polymer ?
#
loop_
_entity_poly.entity_id
_entity_poly.type
_entity_poly.pdbx_seq_one_letter_code
_entity_poly.pdbx_strand_id
1 'polypeptide(L)' 'MKEEAQANAEADKKEKERIDKLNQADSMIFQTEKQLKDLGDKLPADKKAPIETALNKLKEAHKAQDIAGIDAAIAELNS' A
#
# COMPACT_ATOMS: atom_id res chain seq x y z
N MET A 1 -10.03 19.17 -28.65
CA MET A 1 -8.81 18.46 -29.08
C MET A 1 -7.76 18.44 -27.97
N LYS A 2 -7.44 19.58 -27.41
CA LYS A 2 -6.52 19.60 -26.28
C LYS A 2 -7.05 18.80 -25.11
N GLU A 3 -8.35 18.88 -24.90
CA GLU A 3 -8.99 18.16 -23.82
C GLU A 3 -8.87 16.65 -24.00
N GLU A 4 -9.04 16.19 -25.23
CA GLU A 4 -8.91 14.77 -25.50
C GLU A 4 -7.50 14.27 -25.25
N ALA A 5 -6.52 15.04 -25.67
CA ALA A 5 -5.13 14.69 -25.44
C ALA A 5 -4.81 14.67 -23.95
N GLN A 6 -5.32 15.65 -23.21
CA GLN A 6 -5.12 15.68 -21.78
C GLN A 6 -5.80 14.52 -21.08
N ALA A 7 -7.00 14.19 -21.51
CA ALA A 7 -7.72 13.07 -20.94
C ALA A 7 -6.97 11.76 -21.13
N ASN A 8 -6.42 11.55 -22.31
CA ASN A 8 -5.64 10.36 -22.61
C ASN A 8 -4.37 10.30 -21.75
N ALA A 9 -3.70 11.44 -21.61
CA ALA A 9 -2.50 11.51 -20.79
C ALA A 9 -2.81 11.22 -19.33
N GLU A 10 -3.91 11.74 -18.83
CA GLU A 10 -4.34 11.49 -17.47
C GLU A 10 -4.66 10.01 -17.25
N ALA A 11 -5.32 9.39 -18.22
CA ALA A 11 -5.66 7.98 -18.12
C ALA A 11 -4.39 7.13 -18.04
N ASP A 12 -3.40 7.43 -18.86
CA ASP A 12 -2.13 6.71 -18.85
C ASP A 12 -1.40 6.89 -17.52
N LYS A 13 -1.39 8.11 -17.02
CA LYS A 13 -0.75 8.38 -15.71
C LYS A 13 -1.44 7.63 -14.60
N LYS A 14 -2.76 7.60 -14.61
CA LYS A 14 -3.51 6.89 -13.59
C LYS A 14 -3.22 5.40 -13.61
N GLU A 15 -3.10 4.83 -14.80
CA GLU A 15 -2.77 3.42 -14.92
C GLU A 15 -1.38 3.13 -14.37
N LYS A 16 -0.40 3.96 -14.72
CA LYS A 16 0.94 3.79 -14.19
C LYS A 16 0.98 3.94 -12.68
N GLU A 17 0.29 4.96 -12.17
CA GLU A 17 0.22 5.17 -10.73
C GLU A 17 -0.40 3.97 -10.04
N ARG A 18 -1.46 3.43 -10.62
CA ARG A 18 -2.11 2.26 -10.06
C ARG A 18 -1.15 1.08 -9.99
N ILE A 19 -0.48 0.80 -11.09
CA ILE A 19 0.48 -0.31 -11.15
C ILE A 19 1.62 -0.08 -10.17
N ASP A 20 2.17 1.13 -10.13
CA ASP A 20 3.24 1.47 -9.21
C ASP A 20 2.80 1.30 -7.76
N LYS A 21 1.59 1.78 -7.44
CA LYS A 21 1.07 1.65 -6.08
C LYS A 21 0.82 0.20 -5.71
N LEU A 22 0.29 -0.58 -6.64
CA LEU A 22 0.07 -2.00 -6.39
C LEU A 22 1.37 -2.73 -6.15
N ASN A 23 2.40 -2.43 -6.96
CA ASN A 23 3.72 -3.01 -6.77
C ASN A 23 4.32 -2.57 -5.44
N GLN A 24 4.18 -1.30 -5.11
CA GLN A 24 4.68 -0.77 -3.84
C GLN A 24 3.98 -1.44 -2.66
N ALA A 25 2.67 -1.59 -2.76
CA ALA A 25 1.90 -2.27 -1.72
C ALA A 25 2.37 -3.70 -1.54
N ASP A 26 2.59 -4.41 -2.62
CA ASP A 26 3.06 -5.78 -2.57
C ASP A 26 4.42 -5.86 -1.86
N SER A 27 5.34 -4.98 -2.21
CA SER A 27 6.64 -4.90 -1.56
C SER A 27 6.50 -4.57 -0.08
N MET A 28 5.66 -3.61 0.25
CA MET A 28 5.43 -3.22 1.65
C MET A 28 4.83 -4.37 2.45
N ILE A 29 3.88 -5.07 1.88
CA ILE A 29 3.27 -6.23 2.53
C ILE A 29 4.35 -7.26 2.85
N PHE A 30 5.15 -7.58 1.86
CA PHE A 30 6.21 -8.57 2.02
C PHE A 30 7.21 -8.15 3.10
N GLN A 31 7.69 -6.91 3.02
CA GLN A 31 8.66 -6.41 3.99
C GLN A 31 8.09 -6.38 5.40
N THR A 32 6.84 -5.92 5.53
CA THR A 32 6.20 -5.81 6.84
C THR A 32 5.98 -7.18 7.44
N GLU A 33 5.52 -8.14 6.65
CA GLU A 33 5.35 -9.51 7.13
C GLU A 33 6.67 -10.11 7.59
N LYS A 34 7.71 -9.87 6.81
CA LYS A 34 9.04 -10.37 7.15
C LYS A 34 9.53 -9.76 8.45
N GLN A 35 9.35 -8.45 8.61
CA GLN A 35 9.74 -7.77 9.85
C GLN A 35 8.96 -8.30 11.05
N LEU A 36 7.66 -8.48 10.88
CA LEU A 36 6.84 -9.02 11.96
C LEU A 36 7.26 -10.44 12.33
N LYS A 37 7.65 -11.22 11.35
CA LYS A 37 8.12 -12.57 11.58
C LYS A 37 9.47 -12.57 12.29
N ASP A 38 10.39 -11.72 11.84
CA ASP A 38 11.73 -11.64 12.42
C ASP A 38 11.70 -11.04 13.81
N LEU A 39 10.90 -10.00 14.01
CA LEU A 39 10.84 -9.26 15.27
C LEU A 39 9.64 -9.64 16.12
N GLY A 40 8.90 -10.66 15.73
CA GLY A 40 7.67 -11.05 16.41
C GLY A 40 7.85 -11.28 17.90
N ASP A 41 8.96 -11.91 18.26
CA ASP A 41 9.26 -12.17 19.68
C ASP A 41 9.77 -10.93 20.40
N LYS A 42 10.39 -10.01 19.67
CA LYS A 42 11.00 -8.81 20.25
C LYS A 42 10.02 -7.65 20.35
N LEU A 43 8.98 -7.65 19.54
CA LEU A 43 8.01 -6.58 19.53
C LEU A 43 6.91 -6.85 20.55
N PRO A 44 6.59 -5.87 21.39
CA PRO A 44 5.44 -6.01 22.30
C PRO A 44 4.14 -6.00 21.50
N ALA A 45 3.11 -6.61 22.08
CA ALA A 45 1.82 -6.68 21.44
C ALA A 45 1.25 -5.31 21.10
N ASP A 46 1.53 -4.34 21.98
CA ASP A 46 1.05 -2.97 21.79
C ASP A 46 1.58 -2.34 20.50
N LYS A 47 2.81 -2.64 20.14
CA LYS A 47 3.41 -2.13 18.92
C LYS A 47 3.08 -2.98 17.72
N LYS A 48 2.93 -4.27 17.96
CA LYS A 48 2.62 -5.22 16.90
C LYS A 48 1.20 -5.03 16.36
N ALA A 49 0.26 -4.77 17.24
CA ALA A 49 -1.15 -4.63 16.88
C ALA A 49 -1.38 -3.57 15.80
N PRO A 50 -0.89 -2.32 15.96
CA PRO A 50 -1.10 -1.31 14.92
C PRO A 50 -0.43 -1.68 13.61
N ILE A 51 0.72 -2.33 13.67
CA ILE A 51 1.41 -2.76 12.45
C ILE A 51 0.58 -3.81 11.71
N GLU A 52 0.07 -4.78 12.43
CA GLU A 52 -0.77 -5.82 11.84
C GLU A 52 -2.04 -5.23 11.24
N THR A 53 -2.65 -4.28 11.96
CA THR A 53 -3.86 -3.62 11.46
C THR A 53 -3.57 -2.90 10.16
N ALA A 54 -2.50 -2.11 10.10
CA ALA A 54 -2.12 -1.39 8.90
C ALA A 54 -1.79 -2.37 7.77
N LEU A 55 -1.11 -3.46 8.10
CA LEU A 55 -0.77 -4.48 7.12
C LEU A 55 -2.02 -5.11 6.51
N ASN A 56 -3.00 -5.44 7.35
CA ASN A 56 -4.25 -6.02 6.88
C ASN A 56 -4.99 -5.04 5.97
N LYS A 57 -5.01 -3.76 6.35
CA LYS A 57 -5.62 -2.73 5.51
C LYS A 57 -4.93 -2.64 4.16
N LEU A 58 -3.60 -2.70 4.17
CA LEU A 58 -2.83 -2.66 2.94
C LEU A 58 -3.12 -3.86 2.06
N LYS A 59 -3.22 -5.03 2.65
CA LYS A 59 -3.55 -6.25 1.90
C LYS A 59 -4.94 -6.14 1.27
N GLU A 60 -5.91 -5.66 2.03
CA GLU A 60 -7.26 -5.50 1.53
C GLU A 60 -7.32 -4.47 0.41
N ALA A 61 -6.66 -3.33 0.60
CA ALA A 61 -6.61 -2.30 -0.43
C ALA A 61 -5.93 -2.82 -1.69
N HIS A 62 -4.87 -3.58 -1.53
CA HIS A 62 -4.16 -4.19 -2.67
C HIS A 62 -5.09 -5.15 -3.41
N LYS A 63 -5.80 -5.99 -2.69
CA LYS A 63 -6.72 -6.95 -3.28
C LYS A 63 -7.85 -6.25 -4.01
N ALA A 64 -8.36 -5.17 -3.43
CA ALA A 64 -9.43 -4.38 -4.03
C ALA A 64 -8.92 -3.41 -5.08
N GLN A 65 -7.61 -3.28 -5.20
CA GLN A 65 -6.96 -2.31 -6.09
C GLN A 65 -7.40 -0.88 -5.75
N ASP A 66 -7.57 -0.62 -4.47
CA ASP A 66 -7.96 0.70 -3.96
C ASP A 66 -6.70 1.51 -3.67
N ILE A 67 -6.33 2.35 -4.61
CA ILE A 67 -5.09 3.13 -4.52
C ILE A 67 -5.12 4.07 -3.32
N ALA A 68 -6.26 4.71 -3.08
CA ALA A 68 -6.40 5.60 -1.93
C ALA A 68 -6.19 4.82 -0.62
N GLY A 69 -6.76 3.63 -0.53
CA GLY A 69 -6.57 2.77 0.64
C GLY A 69 -5.13 2.33 0.80
N ILE A 70 -4.46 2.02 -0.32
CA ILE A 70 -3.04 1.65 -0.31
C ILE A 70 -2.20 2.80 0.24
N ASP A 71 -2.43 4.02 -0.26
CA ASP A 71 -1.70 5.19 0.23
C ASP A 71 -1.91 5.40 1.71
N ALA A 72 -3.14 5.31 2.17
CA ALA A 72 -3.46 5.50 3.58
C ALA A 72 -2.78 4.43 4.44
N ALA A 73 -2.82 3.18 4.00
CA ALA A 73 -2.20 2.09 4.74
C ALA A 73 -0.67 2.23 4.78
N ILE A 74 -0.07 2.64 3.67
CA ILE A 74 1.37 2.89 3.64
C ILE A 74 1.75 4.00 4.60
N ALA A 75 0.95 5.07 4.63
CA ALA A 75 1.18 6.18 5.56
C ALA A 75 1.10 5.69 7.01
N GLU A 76 0.15 4.83 7.32
CA GLU A 76 0.03 4.26 8.66
C GLU A 76 1.26 3.42 9.01
N LEU A 77 1.76 2.64 8.06
CA LEU A 77 2.95 1.81 8.29
C LEU A 77 4.20 2.66 8.49
N ASN A 78 4.26 3.81 7.84
CA ASN A 78 5.41 4.72 7.98
C ASN A 78 5.38 5.54 9.26
N SER A 79 4.26 5.59 9.93
CA SER A 79 4.12 6.39 11.15
C SER A 79 4.82 5.78 12.37
#